data_55d320e71e3522e2f13dfb01c91ffcc6
#
_entry.id   55d320e71e3522e2f13dfb01c91ffcc6
#
_cell.length_a   1.000
_cell.length_b   1.000
_cell.length_c   1.000
_cell.angle_alpha   90.00
_cell.angle_beta   90.00
_cell.angle_gamma   90.00
#
_symmetry.space_group_name_H-M   'P 1'
#
loop_
_entity.id
_entity.type
_entity.pdbx_description
1 polymer ?
#
loop_
_entity_poly.entity_id
_entity_poly.type
_entity_poly.pdbx_seq_one_letter_code
_entity_poly.pdbx_strand_id
1 'polypeptide(L)'
;MTETMNTDKHGTENRAGDMMKKIRVKKEFFESTEVILKNHRGIIRHIKILEDTMSEIKEYKSRGIKSISTDGIRVSSSPGDSIGNQIVKVSEMMERVQREIDDEKKYITLIKKGMADLSDQEKEIIEMRYFDNIPDSKIALYTNYERSNIFRKRVAAVRKLAIAIYGIKCLES
;
A
#
# COMPACT_ATOMS: atom_id res chain seq x y z
N MET A 1 50.33 19.51 18.05
CA MET A 1 50.19 18.59 16.90
C MET A 1 49.12 17.58 17.22
N THR A 2 47.92 17.82 16.80
CA THR A 2 46.86 16.81 16.68
C THR A 2 45.88 17.31 15.61
N GLU A 3 46.09 16.83 14.39
CA GLU A 3 45.18 17.04 13.26
C GLU A 3 43.94 16.17 13.46
N THR A 4 42.81 16.82 13.50
CA THR A 4 41.50 16.18 13.51
C THR A 4 41.12 15.78 12.10
N MET A 5 41.07 14.48 11.84
CA MET A 5 40.41 13.87 10.69
C MET A 5 38.89 14.14 10.77
N ASN A 6 38.41 15.06 9.98
CA ASN A 6 36.99 15.24 9.68
C ASN A 6 36.83 15.21 8.17
N THR A 7 36.70 14.02 7.61
CA THR A 7 36.41 13.83 6.19
C THR A 7 35.41 12.70 6.00
N ASP A 8 34.45 12.95 5.09
CA ASP A 8 33.71 11.99 4.27
C ASP A 8 32.34 11.49 4.71
N LYS A 9 31.53 12.28 5.36
CA LYS A 9 30.07 11.99 5.38
C LYS A 9 29.27 12.66 4.26
N HIS A 10 29.77 13.73 3.65
CA HIS A 10 29.07 14.48 2.59
C HIS A 10 29.23 13.89 1.17
N GLY A 11 30.22 13.05 0.94
CA GLY A 11 30.51 12.49 -0.39
C GLY A 11 29.61 11.31 -0.79
N THR A 12 29.08 10.57 0.16
CA THR A 12 28.28 9.37 -0.10
C THR A 12 26.80 9.69 -0.38
N GLU A 13 26.24 10.71 0.26
CA GLU A 13 24.86 11.15 0.01
C GLU A 13 24.66 11.75 -1.40
N ASN A 14 25.65 12.46 -1.92
CA ASN A 14 25.57 13.04 -3.27
C ASN A 14 25.65 11.97 -4.38
N ARG A 15 26.43 10.90 -4.19
CA ARG A 15 26.54 9.81 -5.19
C ARG A 15 25.28 8.96 -5.26
N ALA A 16 24.66 8.65 -4.13
CA ALA A 16 23.39 7.91 -4.10
C ALA A 16 22.24 8.75 -4.72
N GLY A 17 22.20 10.05 -4.46
CA GLY A 17 21.23 10.97 -5.07
C GLY A 17 21.40 11.12 -6.58
N ASP A 18 22.61 11.06 -7.08
CA ASP A 18 22.90 11.20 -8.52
C ASP A 18 22.67 9.90 -9.30
N MET A 19 22.94 8.73 -8.68
CA MET A 19 22.56 7.43 -9.24
C MET A 19 21.03 7.26 -9.35
N MET A 20 20.26 7.74 -8.37
CA MET A 20 18.80 7.69 -8.39
C MET A 20 18.16 8.61 -9.45
N LYS A 21 18.85 9.67 -9.89
CA LYS A 21 18.41 10.50 -11.02
C LYS A 21 18.43 9.76 -12.36
N LYS A 22 19.23 8.69 -12.49
CA LYS A 22 19.33 7.87 -13.72
C LYS A 22 18.31 6.74 -13.78
N ILE A 23 17.72 6.34 -12.67
CA ILE A 23 16.72 5.26 -12.65
C ILE A 23 15.39 5.81 -13.17
N ARG A 24 14.98 5.30 -14.33
CA ARG A 24 13.69 5.62 -14.93
C ARG A 24 12.71 4.51 -14.62
N VAL A 25 11.57 4.91 -14.09
CA VAL A 25 10.42 4.03 -13.84
C VAL A 25 9.41 4.25 -14.95
N LYS A 26 8.91 3.17 -15.56
CA LYS A 26 7.87 3.22 -16.57
C LYS A 26 6.65 3.96 -16.05
N LYS A 27 6.06 4.80 -16.90
CA LYS A 27 4.94 5.68 -16.54
C LYS A 27 3.79 4.94 -15.87
N GLU A 28 3.43 3.78 -16.41
CA GLU A 28 2.34 2.94 -15.91
C GLU A 28 2.52 2.51 -14.43
N PHE A 29 3.74 2.14 -14.04
CA PHE A 29 4.04 1.76 -12.66
C PHE A 29 4.12 2.97 -11.73
N PHE A 30 4.59 4.10 -12.23
CA PHE A 30 4.58 5.35 -11.48
C PHE A 30 3.14 5.78 -11.15
N GLU A 31 2.28 5.84 -12.17
CA GLU A 31 0.87 6.20 -12.01
C GLU A 31 0.12 5.20 -11.11
N SER A 32 0.35 3.89 -11.28
CA SER A 32 -0.22 2.86 -10.41
C SER A 32 0.21 3.03 -8.95
N THR A 33 1.49 3.37 -8.71
CA THR A 33 1.98 3.68 -7.36
C THR A 33 1.26 4.88 -6.77
N GLU A 34 1.09 5.97 -7.54
CA GLU A 34 0.33 7.13 -7.07
C GLU A 34 -1.12 6.80 -6.73
N VAL A 35 -1.78 5.93 -7.52
CA VAL A 35 -3.15 5.48 -7.25
C VAL A 35 -3.22 4.71 -5.93
N ILE A 36 -2.28 3.78 -5.69
CA ILE A 36 -2.23 3.02 -4.44
C ILE A 36 -1.99 3.94 -3.25
N LEU A 37 -1.06 4.89 -3.35
CA LEU A 37 -0.77 5.86 -2.29
C LEU A 37 -1.98 6.75 -1.98
N LYS A 38 -2.67 7.27 -2.99
CA LYS A 38 -3.89 8.09 -2.82
C LYS A 38 -5.00 7.33 -2.12
N ASN A 39 -5.11 6.03 -2.38
CA ASN A 39 -6.16 5.18 -1.82
C ASN A 39 -5.73 4.41 -0.56
N HIS A 40 -4.51 4.63 -0.06
CA HIS A 40 -3.92 3.89 1.06
C HIS A 40 -4.85 3.76 2.28
N ARG A 41 -5.47 4.86 2.73
CA ARG A 41 -6.43 4.83 3.85
C ARG A 41 -7.73 4.07 3.51
N GLY A 42 -8.16 4.13 2.24
CA GLY A 42 -9.31 3.38 1.75
C GLY A 42 -9.04 1.89 1.76
N ILE A 43 -7.88 1.47 1.26
CA ILE A 43 -7.45 0.08 1.25
C ILE A 43 -7.37 -0.49 2.68
N ILE A 44 -6.78 0.25 3.63
CA ILE A 44 -6.73 -0.20 5.04
C ILE A 44 -8.14 -0.39 5.62
N ARG A 45 -9.08 0.51 5.33
CA ARG A 45 -10.47 0.35 5.77
C ARG A 45 -11.15 -0.85 5.11
N HIS A 46 -10.90 -1.08 3.83
CA HIS A 46 -11.45 -2.21 3.11
C HIS A 46 -10.93 -3.55 3.65
N ILE A 47 -9.63 -3.65 3.95
CA ILE A 47 -9.06 -4.81 4.63
C ILE A 47 -9.81 -5.11 5.94
N LYS A 48 -10.11 -4.08 6.74
CA LYS A 48 -10.85 -4.26 7.98
C LYS A 48 -12.27 -4.79 7.73
N ILE A 49 -12.97 -4.26 6.75
CA ILE A 49 -14.30 -4.75 6.35
C ILE A 49 -14.24 -6.22 5.94
N LEU A 50 -13.23 -6.60 5.15
CA LEU A 50 -13.04 -7.99 4.74
C LEU A 50 -12.72 -8.91 5.93
N GLU A 51 -11.94 -8.45 6.90
CA GLU A 51 -11.64 -9.19 8.14
C GLU A 51 -12.89 -9.38 9.00
N ASP A 52 -13.71 -8.35 9.12
CA ASP A 52 -15.01 -8.42 9.82
C ASP A 52 -15.95 -9.41 9.10
N THR A 53 -16.05 -9.32 7.77
CA THR A 53 -16.82 -10.26 6.93
C THR A 53 -16.33 -11.70 7.09
N MET A 54 -15.01 -11.92 7.12
CA MET A 54 -14.42 -13.23 7.38
C MET A 54 -14.84 -13.80 8.74
N SER A 55 -14.88 -12.94 9.75
CA SER A 55 -15.30 -13.32 11.10
C SER A 55 -16.77 -13.75 11.15
N GLU A 56 -17.64 -13.02 10.46
CA GLU A 56 -19.07 -13.35 10.32
C GLU A 56 -19.27 -14.69 9.61
N ILE A 57 -18.55 -14.94 8.52
CA ILE A 57 -18.62 -16.22 7.79
C ILE A 57 -18.16 -17.38 8.69
N LYS A 58 -17.08 -17.20 9.47
CA LYS A 58 -16.61 -18.21 10.43
C LYS A 58 -17.65 -18.51 11.51
N GLU A 59 -18.29 -17.49 12.04
CA GLU A 59 -19.35 -17.64 13.03
C GLU A 59 -20.56 -18.34 12.44
N TYR A 60 -20.98 -17.99 11.23
CA TYR A 60 -22.03 -18.69 10.49
C TYR A 60 -21.72 -20.18 10.33
N LYS A 61 -20.49 -20.51 9.91
CA LYS A 61 -20.03 -21.90 9.76
C LYS A 61 -20.07 -22.66 11.10
N SER A 62 -19.73 -22.01 12.23
CA SER A 62 -19.68 -22.64 13.54
C SER A 62 -21.07 -22.89 14.15
N ARG A 63 -22.03 -22.01 13.88
CA ARG A 63 -23.42 -22.15 14.37
C ARG A 63 -24.24 -23.19 13.63
N GLY A 64 -23.70 -23.74 12.54
CA GLY A 64 -24.42 -24.70 11.67
C GLY A 64 -25.33 -24.01 10.67
N ILE A 65 -25.32 -24.51 9.46
CA ILE A 65 -25.92 -23.92 8.25
C ILE A 65 -27.43 -23.68 8.35
N LYS A 66 -28.11 -24.22 9.37
CA LYS A 66 -29.58 -24.23 9.51
C LYS A 66 -30.20 -23.02 10.20
N SER A 67 -29.44 -22.04 10.75
CA SER A 67 -30.06 -21.13 11.73
C SER A 67 -29.89 -19.64 11.49
N ILE A 68 -29.53 -19.15 10.30
CA ILE A 68 -29.38 -17.69 10.12
C ILE A 68 -30.07 -17.20 8.84
N SER A 69 -31.20 -16.51 9.05
CA SER A 69 -31.65 -15.40 8.22
C SER A 69 -30.83 -14.18 8.61
N THR A 70 -29.74 -13.88 7.92
CA THR A 70 -28.95 -12.66 8.16
C THR A 70 -29.18 -11.74 6.98
N ASP A 71 -29.70 -10.56 7.28
CA ASP A 71 -29.94 -9.44 6.36
C ASP A 71 -28.59 -8.93 5.79
N GLY A 72 -28.11 -9.55 4.74
CA GLY A 72 -26.88 -9.13 4.05
C GLY A 72 -26.12 -10.23 3.31
N ILE A 73 -26.05 -11.45 3.84
CA ILE A 73 -25.41 -12.58 3.14
C ILE A 73 -26.51 -13.55 2.73
N ARG A 74 -27.12 -13.34 1.57
CA ARG A 74 -28.04 -14.31 0.98
C ARG A 74 -27.25 -15.48 0.41
N VAL A 75 -27.06 -16.53 1.22
CA VAL A 75 -26.79 -17.86 0.69
C VAL A 75 -28.12 -18.39 0.21
N SER A 76 -28.41 -18.22 -1.09
CA SER A 76 -29.61 -18.78 -1.73
C SER A 76 -29.52 -20.30 -1.70
N SER A 77 -30.20 -20.94 -0.76
CA SER A 77 -30.42 -22.39 -0.75
C SER A 77 -31.62 -22.71 -1.62
N SER A 78 -31.39 -23.26 -2.80
CA SER A 78 -32.47 -23.92 -3.57
C SER A 78 -32.97 -25.13 -2.82
N PRO A 79 -34.27 -25.46 -2.88
CA PRO A 79 -34.80 -26.69 -2.31
C PRO A 79 -34.14 -27.88 -3.03
N GLY A 80 -33.26 -28.61 -2.33
CA GLY A 80 -32.48 -29.73 -2.89
C GLY A 80 -30.96 -29.62 -2.68
N ASP A 81 -30.46 -28.48 -2.20
CA ASP A 81 -29.03 -28.33 -1.88
C ASP A 81 -28.71 -29.15 -0.62
N SER A 82 -27.89 -30.19 -0.76
CA SER A 82 -27.46 -30.99 0.39
C SER A 82 -26.58 -30.12 1.33
N ILE A 83 -26.58 -30.44 2.64
CA ILE A 83 -25.73 -29.75 3.65
C ILE A 83 -24.27 -29.74 3.19
N GLY A 84 -23.80 -30.77 2.47
CA GLY A 84 -22.47 -30.84 1.88
C GLY A 84 -22.19 -29.71 0.88
N ASN A 85 -23.14 -29.42 -0.02
CA ASN A 85 -22.99 -28.32 -0.98
C ASN A 85 -22.94 -26.94 -0.31
N GLN A 86 -23.68 -26.75 0.78
CA GLN A 86 -23.66 -25.50 1.55
C GLN A 86 -22.29 -25.29 2.24
N ILE A 87 -21.71 -26.36 2.80
CA ILE A 87 -20.37 -26.32 3.41
C ILE A 87 -19.30 -25.94 2.37
N VAL A 88 -19.38 -26.54 1.17
CA VAL A 88 -18.45 -26.24 0.07
C VAL A 88 -18.55 -24.76 -0.33
N LYS A 89 -19.76 -24.25 -0.57
CA LYS A 89 -19.98 -22.84 -0.93
C LYS A 89 -19.43 -21.86 0.11
N VAL A 90 -19.65 -22.13 1.39
CA VAL A 90 -19.11 -21.31 2.50
C VAL A 90 -17.58 -21.38 2.52
N SER A 91 -16.99 -22.54 2.29
CA SER A 91 -15.53 -22.69 2.25
C SER A 91 -14.91 -21.93 1.08
N GLU A 92 -15.49 -22.02 -0.11
CA GLU A 92 -15.07 -21.26 -1.29
C GLU A 92 -15.17 -19.73 -1.09
N MET A 93 -16.23 -19.28 -0.40
CA MET A 93 -16.40 -17.87 -0.03
C MET A 93 -15.31 -17.41 0.92
N MET A 94 -14.99 -18.20 1.95
CA MET A 94 -13.89 -17.89 2.87
C MET A 94 -12.55 -17.80 2.15
N GLU A 95 -12.23 -18.72 1.25
CA GLU A 95 -11.00 -18.71 0.47
C GLU A 95 -10.90 -17.49 -0.44
N ARG A 96 -12.03 -17.04 -1.00
CA ARG A 96 -12.07 -15.84 -1.84
C ARG A 96 -11.77 -14.59 -1.01
N VAL A 97 -12.48 -14.41 0.11
CA VAL A 97 -12.27 -13.28 1.01
C VAL A 97 -10.84 -13.27 1.58
N GLN A 98 -10.30 -14.45 1.94
CA GLN A 98 -8.92 -14.55 2.43
C GLN A 98 -7.90 -14.11 1.38
N ARG A 99 -8.06 -14.56 0.12
CA ARG A 99 -7.16 -14.12 -0.98
C ARG A 99 -7.20 -12.61 -1.18
N GLU A 100 -8.40 -12.01 -1.13
CA GLU A 100 -8.56 -10.56 -1.28
C GLU A 100 -7.86 -9.80 -0.14
N ILE A 101 -8.00 -10.25 1.11
CA ILE A 101 -7.29 -9.71 2.27
C ILE A 101 -5.77 -9.80 2.07
N ASP A 102 -5.26 -10.95 1.65
CA ASP A 102 -3.83 -11.20 1.49
C ASP A 102 -3.23 -10.34 0.36
N ASP A 103 -3.94 -10.21 -0.75
CA ASP A 103 -3.54 -9.37 -1.87
C ASP A 103 -3.47 -7.89 -1.48
N GLU A 104 -4.48 -7.36 -0.79
CA GLU A 104 -4.46 -5.97 -0.33
C GLU A 104 -3.39 -5.72 0.75
N LYS A 105 -3.26 -6.62 1.73
CA LYS A 105 -2.22 -6.55 2.77
C LYS A 105 -0.81 -6.57 2.20
N LYS A 106 -0.60 -7.27 1.09
CA LYS A 106 0.68 -7.30 0.39
C LYS A 106 1.10 -5.90 -0.07
N TYR A 107 0.18 -5.14 -0.72
CA TYR A 107 0.48 -3.77 -1.14
C TYR A 107 0.78 -2.85 0.04
N ILE A 108 -0.02 -2.90 1.09
CA ILE A 108 0.21 -2.09 2.30
C ILE A 108 1.58 -2.42 2.92
N THR A 109 1.93 -3.70 2.99
CA THR A 109 3.23 -4.15 3.51
C THR A 109 4.40 -3.65 2.66
N LEU A 110 4.27 -3.71 1.32
CA LEU A 110 5.32 -3.24 0.40
C LEU A 110 5.49 -1.72 0.49
N ILE A 111 4.39 -0.97 0.59
CA ILE A 111 4.45 0.49 0.83
C ILE A 111 5.18 0.77 2.15
N LYS A 112 4.80 0.11 3.24
CA LYS A 112 5.42 0.30 4.56
C LYS A 112 6.93 0.01 4.53
N LYS A 113 7.34 -1.06 3.86
CA LYS A 113 8.75 -1.39 3.66
C LYS A 113 9.47 -0.34 2.82
N GLY A 114 8.89 0.06 1.68
CA GLY A 114 9.47 1.09 0.82
C GLY A 114 9.54 2.46 1.50
N MET A 115 8.57 2.80 2.35
CA MET A 115 8.61 4.02 3.18
C MET A 115 9.79 4.01 4.17
N ALA A 116 10.20 2.85 4.68
CA ALA A 116 11.36 2.76 5.58
C ALA A 116 12.66 3.18 4.90
N ASP A 117 12.78 2.98 3.59
CA ASP A 117 13.97 3.32 2.78
C ASP A 117 13.98 4.79 2.31
N LEU A 118 12.93 5.56 2.57
CA LEU A 118 12.87 6.97 2.25
C LEU A 118 13.58 7.81 3.33
N SER A 119 14.14 8.95 2.93
CA SER A 119 14.58 9.97 3.89
C SER A 119 13.39 10.55 4.64
N ASP A 120 13.63 11.14 5.82
CA ASP A 120 12.56 11.71 6.64
C ASP A 120 11.76 12.78 5.88
N GLN A 121 12.45 13.61 5.09
CA GLN A 121 11.79 14.60 4.22
C GLN A 121 10.93 13.97 3.13
N GLU A 122 11.38 12.88 2.52
CA GLU A 122 10.59 12.16 1.51
C GLU A 122 9.36 11.51 2.14
N LYS A 123 9.50 10.92 3.34
CA LYS A 123 8.38 10.35 4.11
C LYS A 123 7.33 11.42 4.40
N GLU A 124 7.74 12.54 4.97
CA GLU A 124 6.86 13.65 5.30
C GLU A 124 6.08 14.15 4.08
N ILE A 125 6.76 14.32 2.94
CA ILE A 125 6.12 14.75 1.69
C ILE A 125 5.11 13.71 1.20
N ILE A 126 5.42 12.41 1.25
CA ILE A 126 4.50 11.35 0.85
C ILE A 126 3.28 11.30 1.77
N GLU A 127 3.48 11.37 3.09
CA GLU A 127 2.41 11.38 4.07
C GLU A 127 1.47 12.57 3.87
N MET A 128 2.00 13.79 3.83
CA MET A 128 1.21 14.98 3.60
C MET A 128 0.46 14.93 2.26
N ARG A 129 1.15 14.53 1.18
CA ARG A 129 0.57 14.59 -0.18
C ARG A 129 -0.48 13.52 -0.42
N TYR A 130 -0.23 12.28 -0.01
CA TYR A 130 -1.05 11.12 -0.39
C TYR A 130 -1.94 10.63 0.76
N PHE A 131 -1.46 10.68 2.01
CA PHE A 131 -2.25 10.21 3.13
C PHE A 131 -3.13 11.31 3.71
N ASP A 132 -2.63 12.56 3.78
CA ASP A 132 -3.39 13.72 4.27
C ASP A 132 -4.03 14.54 3.15
N ASN A 133 -3.75 14.19 1.88
CA ASN A 133 -4.28 14.86 0.68
C ASN A 133 -3.98 16.36 0.62
N ILE A 134 -2.81 16.78 1.13
CA ILE A 134 -2.35 18.18 1.12
C ILE A 134 -1.69 18.47 -0.24
N PRO A 135 -2.06 19.54 -0.95
CA PRO A 135 -1.43 19.90 -2.22
C PRO A 135 0.01 20.40 -2.04
N ASP A 136 0.88 20.14 -3.04
CA ASP A 136 2.31 20.49 -3.02
C ASP A 136 2.57 21.96 -2.65
N SER A 137 1.68 22.89 -3.01
CA SER A 137 1.78 24.30 -2.67
C SER A 137 1.65 24.57 -1.17
N LYS A 138 0.76 23.84 -0.48
CA LYS A 138 0.61 23.94 0.98
C LYS A 138 1.75 23.23 1.71
N ILE A 139 2.21 22.07 1.19
CA ILE A 139 3.38 21.37 1.73
C ILE A 139 4.61 22.30 1.72
N ALA A 140 4.81 23.01 0.61
CA ALA A 140 5.90 24.00 0.48
C ALA A 140 5.85 25.09 1.57
N LEU A 141 4.66 25.57 1.92
CA LEU A 141 4.47 26.55 2.99
C LEU A 141 4.76 25.96 4.39
N TYR A 142 4.34 24.73 4.66
CA TYR A 142 4.54 24.10 5.96
C TYR A 142 6.00 23.70 6.21
N THR A 143 6.70 23.28 5.15
CA THR A 143 8.08 22.79 5.24
C THR A 143 9.14 23.86 4.96
N ASN A 144 8.73 25.06 4.58
CA ASN A 144 9.65 26.14 4.18
C ASN A 144 10.54 25.79 2.97
N TYR A 145 10.09 24.86 2.12
CA TYR A 145 10.79 24.48 0.88
C TYR A 145 10.13 25.09 -0.34
N GLU A 146 10.93 25.31 -1.39
CA GLU A 146 10.38 25.68 -2.69
C GLU A 146 9.49 24.57 -3.26
N ARG A 147 8.38 24.96 -3.90
CA ARG A 147 7.44 24.05 -4.54
C ARG A 147 8.12 23.12 -5.56
N SER A 148 9.09 23.62 -6.30
CA SER A 148 9.90 22.84 -7.25
C SER A 148 10.68 21.71 -6.55
N ASN A 149 11.19 21.98 -5.35
CA ASN A 149 11.90 21.01 -4.54
C ASN A 149 10.95 19.93 -4.00
N ILE A 150 9.77 20.33 -3.49
CA ILE A 150 8.72 19.38 -3.07
C ILE A 150 8.35 18.45 -4.21
N PHE A 151 8.08 18.99 -5.41
CA PHE A 151 7.75 18.19 -6.58
C PHE A 151 8.85 17.17 -6.91
N ARG A 152 10.13 17.61 -6.96
CA ARG A 152 11.27 16.72 -7.27
C ARG A 152 11.42 15.61 -6.24
N LYS A 153 11.34 15.92 -4.95
CA LYS A 153 11.45 14.94 -3.86
C LYS A 153 10.27 13.96 -3.89
N ARG A 154 9.06 14.45 -4.11
CA ARG A 154 7.87 13.60 -4.25
C ARG A 154 8.01 12.60 -5.41
N VAL A 155 8.41 13.07 -6.59
CA VAL A 155 8.64 12.20 -7.75
C VAL A 155 9.73 11.16 -7.47
N ALA A 156 10.82 11.56 -6.82
CA ALA A 156 11.89 10.64 -6.43
C ALA A 156 11.39 9.57 -5.43
N ALA A 157 10.64 9.98 -4.42
CA ALA A 157 10.04 9.08 -3.43
C ALA A 157 9.06 8.08 -4.06
N VAL A 158 8.16 8.54 -4.94
CA VAL A 158 7.23 7.66 -5.66
C VAL A 158 7.96 6.63 -6.53
N ARG A 159 9.08 7.01 -7.18
CA ARG A 159 9.91 6.07 -7.93
C ARG A 159 10.53 4.99 -7.04
N LYS A 160 11.05 5.37 -5.87
CA LYS A 160 11.57 4.40 -4.88
C LYS A 160 10.48 3.44 -4.43
N LEU A 161 9.29 3.95 -4.14
CA LEU A 161 8.13 3.12 -3.76
C LEU A 161 7.67 2.21 -4.90
N ALA A 162 7.68 2.68 -6.15
CA ALA A 162 7.38 1.84 -7.31
C ALA A 162 8.36 0.66 -7.41
N ILE A 163 9.65 0.89 -7.19
CA ILE A 163 10.66 -0.18 -7.18
C ILE A 163 10.40 -1.16 -6.02
N ALA A 164 10.05 -0.68 -4.84
CA ALA A 164 9.73 -1.52 -3.69
C ALA A 164 8.49 -2.41 -3.94
N ILE A 165 7.50 -1.90 -4.69
CA ILE A 165 6.25 -2.62 -5.00
C ILE A 165 6.42 -3.59 -6.16
N TYR A 166 7.06 -3.17 -7.24
CA TYR A 166 7.08 -3.90 -8.53
C TYR A 166 8.44 -4.51 -8.88
N GLY A 167 9.50 -4.15 -8.14
CA GLY A 167 10.85 -4.61 -8.39
C GLY A 167 11.37 -4.18 -9.77
N ILE A 168 12.20 -5.01 -10.38
CA ILE A 168 12.86 -4.73 -11.66
C ILE A 168 11.87 -4.52 -12.84
N LYS A 169 10.65 -5.04 -12.73
CA LYS A 169 9.63 -4.94 -13.80
C LYS A 169 9.23 -3.50 -14.12
N CYS A 170 9.35 -2.60 -13.14
CA CYS A 170 8.96 -1.20 -13.32
C CYS A 170 10.06 -0.35 -13.95
N LEU A 171 11.26 -0.87 -14.17
CA LEU A 171 12.37 -0.11 -14.74
C LEU A 171 12.27 -0.04 -16.26
N GLU A 172 12.62 1.14 -16.81
CA GLU A 172 12.85 1.29 -18.27
C GLU A 172 14.15 0.56 -18.62
N SER A 173 14.11 -0.13 -19.76
CA SER A 173 15.27 -0.82 -20.35
C SER A 173 16.23 0.19 -20.95
#